data_a0a77c2c91fc0407d5c869d3a75f3a9d
#
_entry.id   a0a77c2c91fc0407d5c869d3a75f3a9d
#
_cell.length_a   1.000
_cell.length_b   1.000
_cell.length_c   1.000
_cell.angle_alpha   90.00
_cell.angle_beta   90.00
_cell.angle_gamma   90.00
#
_symmetry.space_group_name_H-M   'P 1'
#
loop_
_entity.id
_entity.type
_entity.pdbx_description
1 polymer ?
#
loop_
_entity_poly.entity_id
_entity_poly.type
_entity_poly.pdbx_seq_one_letter_code
_entity_poly.pdbx_strand_id
1 'polypeptide(L)'
;MFDPFGDFATEGYLRNFDKEKDLEIVKIAEHELFRAQLPAALDFLAKRKQIEYADFLEVHRILFEGLYPWAGKDRAEVLPNSAVKKGALYFCHPRDCRLAVSEGWSVAHDKKLLDKRPGFIMGMFAYGHPFLDGNGRTMLLVHAELCFRTNMSVNWMRTSKQPYLDALTKEIQAPNDGHLDAYLKPFIAPQIPRDNWLQSVSDLPGLDGIDAESDVSAGYSDPAITKEYQEFERRRGYQLDNKRAH
;
A
#
# COMPACT_ATOMS: atom_id res chain seq x y z
N MET A 1 15.62 -10.33 -7.49
CA MET A 1 14.27 -10.40 -8.10
C MET A 1 13.30 -10.90 -7.05
N PHE A 2 12.11 -10.31 -6.95
CA PHE A 2 11.06 -10.76 -6.05
C PHE A 2 10.33 -11.94 -6.67
N ASP A 3 10.55 -13.15 -6.12
CA ASP A 3 9.91 -14.40 -6.54
C ASP A 3 9.34 -15.13 -5.33
N PRO A 4 8.19 -14.64 -4.79
CA PRO A 4 7.61 -15.20 -3.57
C PRO A 4 7.01 -16.60 -3.75
N PHE A 5 6.74 -17.01 -4.98
CA PHE A 5 6.19 -18.32 -5.32
C PHE A 5 7.25 -19.37 -5.64
N GLY A 6 8.48 -18.95 -5.97
CA GLY A 6 9.56 -19.85 -6.36
C GLY A 6 9.38 -20.49 -7.74
N ASP A 7 8.52 -19.93 -8.59
CA ASP A 7 8.17 -20.51 -9.91
C ASP A 7 8.34 -19.52 -11.08
N PHE A 8 9.11 -18.44 -10.88
CA PHE A 8 9.41 -17.45 -11.90
C PHE A 8 9.80 -18.05 -13.25
N ALA A 9 10.59 -19.14 -13.23
CA ALA A 9 11.08 -19.77 -14.46
C ALA A 9 9.96 -20.33 -15.36
N THR A 10 8.82 -20.70 -14.79
CA THR A 10 7.68 -21.30 -15.49
C THR A 10 6.47 -20.37 -15.61
N GLU A 11 6.24 -19.54 -14.60
CA GLU A 11 5.04 -18.73 -14.48
C GLU A 11 5.28 -17.22 -14.68
N GLY A 12 6.52 -16.80 -14.93
CA GLY A 12 6.88 -15.40 -15.11
C GLY A 12 6.87 -14.60 -13.80
N TYR A 13 7.04 -13.28 -13.91
CA TYR A 13 7.06 -12.40 -12.74
C TYR A 13 5.69 -12.36 -12.07
N LEU A 14 5.65 -12.76 -10.81
CA LEU A 14 4.44 -12.79 -9.97
C LEU A 14 3.25 -13.52 -10.61
N ARG A 15 3.52 -14.53 -11.45
CA ARG A 15 2.49 -15.32 -12.14
C ARG A 15 1.56 -14.47 -13.01
N ASN A 16 2.08 -13.41 -13.66
CA ASN A 16 1.27 -12.63 -14.59
C ASN A 16 0.68 -13.52 -15.70
N PHE A 17 -0.48 -13.13 -16.24
CA PHE A 17 -1.20 -13.97 -17.20
C PHE A 17 -0.40 -14.30 -18.46
N ASP A 18 0.47 -13.40 -18.90
CA ASP A 18 1.30 -13.58 -20.10
C ASP A 18 2.57 -14.40 -19.80
N LYS A 19 2.81 -14.75 -18.53
CA LYS A 19 4.02 -15.42 -18.05
C LYS A 19 5.30 -14.67 -18.44
N GLU A 20 5.18 -13.34 -18.59
CA GLU A 20 6.29 -12.49 -18.96
C GLU A 20 7.34 -12.46 -17.83
N LYS A 21 8.60 -12.56 -18.21
CA LYS A 21 9.76 -12.61 -17.32
C LYS A 21 10.58 -11.33 -17.36
N ASP A 22 10.43 -10.55 -18.40
CA ASP A 22 11.05 -9.23 -18.49
C ASP A 22 10.32 -8.27 -17.55
N LEU A 23 11.00 -7.90 -16.47
CA LEU A 23 10.43 -7.04 -15.45
C LEU A 23 10.06 -5.66 -15.98
N GLU A 24 10.82 -5.14 -16.94
CA GLU A 24 10.54 -3.83 -17.55
C GLU A 24 9.22 -3.89 -18.33
N ILE A 25 9.03 -4.96 -19.13
CA ILE A 25 7.79 -5.17 -19.89
C ILE A 25 6.60 -5.30 -18.92
N VAL A 26 6.74 -6.10 -17.87
CA VAL A 26 5.67 -6.27 -16.86
C VAL A 26 5.35 -4.94 -16.19
N LYS A 27 6.35 -4.13 -15.81
CA LYS A 27 6.12 -2.84 -15.16
C LYS A 27 5.44 -1.82 -16.07
N ILE A 28 5.78 -1.81 -17.36
CA ILE A 28 5.08 -1.00 -18.36
C ILE A 28 3.61 -1.43 -18.47
N ALA A 29 3.36 -2.73 -18.64
CA ALA A 29 1.99 -3.26 -18.73
C ALA A 29 1.17 -2.96 -17.47
N GLU A 30 1.78 -3.11 -16.29
CA GLU A 30 1.17 -2.79 -15.01
C GLU A 30 0.80 -1.30 -14.88
N HIS A 31 1.68 -0.42 -15.33
CA HIS A 31 1.42 1.03 -15.30
C HIS A 31 0.32 1.43 -16.28
N GLU A 32 0.32 0.91 -17.50
CA GLU A 32 -0.72 1.18 -18.50
C GLU A 32 -2.08 0.65 -18.04
N LEU A 33 -2.11 -0.54 -17.44
CA LEU A 33 -3.34 -1.09 -16.86
C LEU A 33 -3.85 -0.22 -15.70
N PHE A 34 -2.97 0.18 -14.79
CA PHE A 34 -3.32 1.10 -13.70
C PHE A 34 -3.97 2.38 -14.24
N ARG A 35 -3.38 3.02 -15.25
CA ARG A 35 -3.94 4.23 -15.86
C ARG A 35 -5.30 3.99 -16.52
N ALA A 36 -5.45 2.86 -17.22
CA ALA A 36 -6.70 2.50 -17.86
C ALA A 36 -7.84 2.23 -16.86
N GLN A 37 -7.52 1.62 -15.71
CA GLN A 37 -8.50 1.25 -14.68
C GLN A 37 -8.70 2.34 -13.60
N LEU A 38 -7.88 3.39 -13.59
CA LEU A 38 -7.98 4.46 -12.61
C LEU A 38 -9.38 5.10 -12.53
N PRO A 39 -10.08 5.41 -13.65
CA PRO A 39 -11.43 5.96 -13.58
C PRO A 39 -12.42 5.03 -12.86
N ALA A 40 -12.34 3.72 -13.13
CA ALA A 40 -13.21 2.73 -12.50
C ALA A 40 -12.96 2.61 -11.00
N ALA A 41 -11.71 2.63 -10.56
CA ALA A 41 -11.33 2.58 -9.14
C ALA A 41 -11.80 3.85 -8.39
N LEU A 42 -11.64 5.02 -8.98
CA LEU A 42 -12.11 6.30 -8.41
C LEU A 42 -13.64 6.35 -8.31
N ASP A 43 -14.36 5.90 -9.35
CA ASP A 43 -15.82 5.82 -9.35
C ASP A 43 -16.34 4.83 -8.30
N PHE A 44 -15.68 3.68 -8.16
CA PHE A 44 -15.99 2.71 -7.12
C PHE A 44 -15.88 3.33 -5.72
N LEU A 45 -14.75 3.96 -5.40
CA LEU A 45 -14.52 4.61 -4.10
C LEU A 45 -15.55 5.71 -3.82
N ALA A 46 -15.87 6.53 -4.84
CA ALA A 46 -16.83 7.63 -4.70
C ALA A 46 -18.24 7.18 -4.32
N LYS A 47 -18.65 5.97 -4.73
CA LYS A 47 -19.97 5.39 -4.46
C LYS A 47 -20.08 4.72 -3.08
N ARG A 48 -18.96 4.48 -2.39
CA ARG A 48 -18.97 3.83 -1.08
C ARG A 48 -19.43 4.79 0.01
N LYS A 49 -20.36 4.37 0.86
CA LYS A 49 -20.75 5.15 2.05
C LYS A 49 -19.63 5.18 3.09
N GLN A 50 -19.08 4.03 3.36
CA GLN A 50 -17.95 3.80 4.25
C GLN A 50 -16.96 2.92 3.50
N ILE A 51 -15.67 3.20 3.68
CA ILE A 51 -14.61 2.40 3.09
C ILE A 51 -14.10 1.44 4.15
N GLU A 52 -13.99 0.17 3.77
CA GLU A 52 -13.58 -0.93 4.63
C GLU A 52 -12.42 -1.71 3.99
N TYR A 53 -11.89 -2.70 4.70
CA TYR A 53 -10.81 -3.54 4.18
C TYR A 53 -11.18 -4.24 2.86
N ALA A 54 -12.42 -4.71 2.73
CA ALA A 54 -12.90 -5.32 1.49
C ALA A 54 -12.85 -4.34 0.30
N ASP A 55 -13.09 -3.05 0.53
CA ASP A 55 -12.99 -2.04 -0.53
C ASP A 55 -11.53 -1.78 -0.93
N PHE A 56 -10.60 -1.90 0.02
CA PHE A 56 -9.17 -1.82 -0.27
C PHE A 56 -8.73 -2.97 -1.19
N LEU A 57 -9.20 -4.19 -0.93
CA LEU A 57 -8.98 -5.34 -1.80
C LEU A 57 -9.62 -5.14 -3.17
N GLU A 58 -10.85 -4.63 -3.21
CA GLU A 58 -11.58 -4.40 -4.46
C GLU A 58 -10.93 -3.33 -5.33
N VAL A 59 -10.41 -2.24 -4.75
CA VAL A 59 -9.63 -1.23 -5.50
C VAL A 59 -8.42 -1.89 -6.17
N HIS A 60 -7.69 -2.71 -5.44
CA HIS A 60 -6.56 -3.44 -6.02
C HIS A 60 -6.99 -4.40 -7.12
N ARG A 61 -8.12 -5.11 -6.93
CA ARG A 61 -8.68 -5.99 -7.96
C ARG A 61 -8.98 -5.20 -9.24
N ILE A 62 -9.72 -4.11 -9.12
CA ILE A 62 -10.07 -3.25 -10.27
C ILE A 62 -8.81 -2.81 -11.03
N LEU A 63 -7.78 -2.39 -10.29
CA LEU A 63 -6.57 -1.85 -10.90
C LEU A 63 -5.73 -2.90 -11.64
N PHE A 64 -5.73 -4.19 -11.18
CA PHE A 64 -4.71 -5.15 -11.61
C PHE A 64 -5.24 -6.52 -12.04
N GLU A 65 -6.57 -6.76 -12.04
CA GLU A 65 -7.12 -8.07 -12.42
C GLU A 65 -6.85 -8.48 -13.87
N GLY A 66 -6.56 -7.53 -14.75
CA GLY A 66 -6.17 -7.81 -16.14
C GLY A 66 -4.72 -8.30 -16.29
N LEU A 67 -3.91 -8.22 -15.24
CA LEU A 67 -2.50 -8.62 -15.27
C LEU A 67 -2.19 -9.78 -14.31
N TYR A 68 -2.77 -9.74 -13.11
CA TYR A 68 -2.45 -10.69 -12.05
C TYR A 68 -3.63 -11.54 -11.60
N PRO A 69 -3.50 -12.89 -11.57
CA PRO A 69 -4.59 -13.79 -11.13
C PRO A 69 -4.90 -13.68 -9.63
N TRP A 70 -4.01 -13.08 -8.87
CA TRP A 70 -4.16 -12.81 -7.44
C TRP A 70 -4.61 -11.38 -7.13
N ALA A 71 -4.92 -10.56 -8.13
CA ALA A 71 -5.41 -9.21 -7.89
C ALA A 71 -6.62 -9.20 -6.96
N GLY A 72 -6.61 -8.31 -5.96
CA GLY A 72 -7.64 -8.25 -4.93
C GLY A 72 -7.54 -9.29 -3.81
N LYS A 73 -6.56 -10.20 -3.85
CA LYS A 73 -6.29 -11.17 -2.79
C LYS A 73 -5.11 -10.71 -1.95
N ASP A 74 -5.25 -10.79 -0.65
CA ASP A 74 -4.16 -10.38 0.25
C ASP A 74 -3.12 -11.50 0.48
N ARG A 75 -2.00 -11.13 1.10
CA ARG A 75 -0.92 -12.08 1.42
C ARG A 75 -1.34 -13.17 2.39
N ALA A 76 -2.38 -12.98 3.19
CA ALA A 76 -2.90 -14.03 4.05
C ALA A 76 -3.51 -15.17 3.23
N GLU A 77 -4.10 -14.85 2.06
CA GLU A 77 -4.64 -15.85 1.13
C GLU A 77 -3.55 -16.44 0.22
N VAL A 78 -2.71 -15.57 -0.39
CA VAL A 78 -1.82 -16.03 -1.47
C VAL A 78 -0.43 -16.44 -1.01
N LEU A 79 0.04 -15.94 0.15
CA LEU A 79 1.39 -16.17 0.65
C LEU A 79 1.46 -16.23 2.19
N PRO A 80 0.66 -17.09 2.86
CA PRO A 80 0.40 -17.02 4.31
C PRO A 80 1.64 -17.25 5.19
N ASN A 81 2.68 -17.88 4.67
CA ASN A 81 3.86 -18.31 5.43
C ASN A 81 5.13 -17.54 5.06
N SER A 82 5.03 -16.46 4.32
CA SER A 82 6.22 -15.72 3.86
C SER A 82 6.27 -14.31 4.42
N ALA A 83 7.42 -13.97 4.98
CA ALA A 83 7.79 -12.58 5.26
C ALA A 83 8.05 -11.83 3.95
N VAL A 84 7.62 -10.59 3.87
CA VAL A 84 8.02 -9.64 2.82
C VAL A 84 8.75 -8.50 3.48
N LYS A 85 9.91 -8.17 2.94
CA LYS A 85 10.76 -7.08 3.45
C LYS A 85 11.39 -6.27 2.34
N LYS A 86 11.72 -5.02 2.64
CA LYS A 86 12.45 -4.10 1.78
C LYS A 86 13.67 -3.57 2.53
N GLY A 87 14.86 -4.04 2.15
CA GLY A 87 16.06 -3.81 2.94
C GLY A 87 15.90 -4.37 4.37
N ALA A 88 16.05 -3.50 5.38
CA ALA A 88 15.87 -3.84 6.79
C ALA A 88 14.42 -3.67 7.30
N LEU A 89 13.51 -3.19 6.45
CA LEU A 89 12.11 -2.96 6.79
C LEU A 89 11.29 -4.22 6.55
N TYR A 90 10.65 -4.74 7.59
CA TYR A 90 9.65 -5.80 7.47
C TYR A 90 8.24 -5.22 7.37
N PHE A 91 7.42 -5.79 6.49
CA PHE A 91 5.99 -5.58 6.52
C PHE A 91 5.33 -6.57 7.49
N CYS A 92 4.10 -6.31 7.89
CA CYS A 92 3.45 -7.15 8.90
C CYS A 92 3.35 -8.62 8.46
N HIS A 93 3.20 -9.52 9.44
CA HIS A 93 2.90 -10.92 9.12
C HIS A 93 1.63 -11.01 8.26
N PRO A 94 1.55 -11.89 7.25
CA PRO A 94 0.39 -11.98 6.36
C PRO A 94 -0.95 -12.07 7.10
N ARG A 95 -1.05 -12.85 8.17
CA ARG A 95 -2.27 -12.96 9.01
C ARG A 95 -2.73 -11.63 9.60
N ASP A 96 -1.84 -10.65 9.73
CA ASP A 96 -2.10 -9.36 10.37
C ASP A 96 -2.33 -8.23 9.35
N CYS A 97 -2.31 -8.52 8.02
CA CYS A 97 -2.53 -7.51 6.97
C CYS A 97 -3.84 -6.75 7.17
N ARG A 98 -4.94 -7.49 7.36
CA ARG A 98 -6.25 -6.90 7.63
C ARG A 98 -6.24 -6.05 8.89
N LEU A 99 -5.64 -6.55 9.96
CA LEU A 99 -5.58 -5.85 11.24
C LEU A 99 -4.80 -4.54 11.13
N ALA A 100 -3.63 -4.57 10.47
CA ALA A 100 -2.81 -3.38 10.25
C ALA A 100 -3.55 -2.31 9.43
N VAL A 101 -4.20 -2.69 8.35
CA VAL A 101 -5.00 -1.76 7.54
C VAL A 101 -6.19 -1.24 8.34
N SER A 102 -6.86 -2.10 9.13
CA SER A 102 -8.00 -1.71 9.99
C SER A 102 -7.59 -0.73 11.09
N GLU A 103 -6.35 -0.78 11.58
CA GLU A 103 -5.80 0.21 12.52
C GLU A 103 -5.78 1.61 11.88
N GLY A 104 -5.35 1.72 10.61
CA GLY A 104 -5.44 2.96 9.85
C GLY A 104 -6.88 3.45 9.67
N TRP A 105 -7.83 2.53 9.38
CA TRP A 105 -9.26 2.86 9.28
C TRP A 105 -9.84 3.43 10.56
N SER A 106 -9.46 2.90 11.71
CA SER A 106 -9.98 3.37 13.00
C SER A 106 -9.68 4.85 13.24
N VAL A 107 -8.52 5.31 12.76
CA VAL A 107 -8.14 6.73 12.78
C VAL A 107 -8.84 7.51 11.68
N ALA A 108 -8.98 6.93 10.49
CA ALA A 108 -9.59 7.58 9.33
C ALA A 108 -11.10 7.84 9.51
N HIS A 109 -11.80 7.03 10.28
CA HIS A 109 -13.24 7.23 10.56
C HIS A 109 -13.52 8.37 11.54
N ASP A 110 -12.53 8.83 12.30
CA ASP A 110 -12.63 10.05 13.11
C ASP A 110 -12.03 11.22 12.32
N LYS A 111 -12.89 12.11 11.83
CA LYS A 111 -12.48 13.28 11.04
C LYS A 111 -11.39 14.10 11.73
N LYS A 112 -11.47 14.29 13.06
CA LYS A 112 -10.49 15.09 13.81
C LYS A 112 -9.15 14.39 13.94
N LEU A 113 -9.15 13.05 13.95
CA LEU A 113 -7.93 12.25 13.97
C LEU A 113 -7.31 12.19 12.59
N LEU A 114 -8.10 12.03 11.53
CA LEU A 114 -7.61 12.04 10.15
C LEU A 114 -6.91 13.36 9.82
N ASP A 115 -7.50 14.51 10.19
CA ASP A 115 -6.89 15.84 9.96
C ASP A 115 -5.52 15.99 10.66
N LYS A 116 -5.33 15.28 11.76
CA LYS A 116 -4.08 15.34 12.55
C LYS A 116 -3.05 14.28 12.18
N ARG A 117 -3.52 13.11 11.71
CA ARG A 117 -2.69 11.93 11.51
C ARG A 117 -2.86 11.26 10.14
N PRO A 118 -2.89 12.02 9.03
CA PRO A 118 -3.01 11.44 7.69
C PRO A 118 -1.81 10.54 7.34
N GLY A 119 -0.62 10.87 7.87
CA GLY A 119 0.59 10.09 7.69
C GLY A 119 0.56 8.76 8.43
N PHE A 120 0.03 8.73 9.64
CA PHE A 120 -0.18 7.48 10.38
C PHE A 120 -1.06 6.50 9.61
N ILE A 121 -2.17 6.98 9.04
CA ILE A 121 -3.08 6.15 8.24
C ILE A 121 -2.34 5.53 7.06
N MET A 122 -1.60 6.35 6.31
CA MET A 122 -0.79 5.90 5.18
C MET A 122 0.30 4.92 5.63
N GLY A 123 0.96 5.18 6.77
CA GLY A 123 1.96 4.31 7.38
C GLY A 123 1.40 2.94 7.76
N MET A 124 0.19 2.89 8.31
CA MET A 124 -0.48 1.63 8.66
C MET A 124 -0.89 0.83 7.42
N PHE A 125 -1.37 1.50 6.35
CA PHE A 125 -1.65 0.85 5.08
C PHE A 125 -0.37 0.27 4.46
N ALA A 126 0.71 1.03 4.48
CA ALA A 126 2.01 0.59 3.98
C ALA A 126 2.61 -0.55 4.81
N TYR A 127 2.50 -0.51 6.15
CA TYR A 127 2.92 -1.60 7.03
C TYR A 127 2.10 -2.87 6.80
N GLY A 128 0.79 -2.73 6.59
CA GLY A 128 -0.10 -3.82 6.23
C GLY A 128 0.34 -4.54 4.97
N HIS A 129 0.79 -3.80 3.97
CA HIS A 129 1.34 -4.31 2.71
C HIS A 129 0.58 -5.55 2.18
N PRO A 130 -0.73 -5.45 1.96
CA PRO A 130 -1.55 -6.65 1.76
C PRO A 130 -1.27 -7.39 0.45
N PHE A 131 -0.72 -6.71 -0.57
CA PHE A 131 -0.53 -7.30 -1.90
C PHE A 131 0.93 -7.61 -2.21
N LEU A 132 1.17 -8.44 -3.23
CA LEU A 132 2.52 -8.76 -3.70
C LEU A 132 3.12 -7.61 -4.52
N ASP A 133 2.28 -6.82 -5.19
CA ASP A 133 2.64 -5.57 -5.88
C ASP A 133 1.45 -4.60 -5.86
N GLY A 134 1.60 -3.37 -6.36
CA GLY A 134 0.50 -2.39 -6.46
C GLY A 134 0.07 -1.75 -5.14
N ASN A 135 0.72 -2.07 -4.01
CA ASN A 135 0.37 -1.52 -2.68
C ASN A 135 0.38 0.01 -2.68
N GLY A 136 1.43 0.63 -3.21
CA GLY A 136 1.57 2.09 -3.22
C GLY A 136 0.44 2.80 -3.96
N ARG A 137 0.07 2.29 -5.14
CA ARG A 137 -1.01 2.86 -5.97
C ARG A 137 -2.37 2.69 -5.33
N THR A 138 -2.64 1.50 -4.80
CA THR A 138 -3.90 1.21 -4.09
C THR A 138 -4.07 2.09 -2.84
N MET A 139 -3.05 2.14 -1.98
CA MET A 139 -3.14 2.95 -0.75
C MET A 139 -3.23 4.45 -1.05
N LEU A 140 -2.59 4.94 -2.12
CA LEU A 140 -2.69 6.33 -2.53
C LEU A 140 -4.13 6.72 -2.87
N LEU A 141 -4.83 5.91 -3.69
CA LEU A 141 -6.21 6.20 -4.07
C LEU A 141 -7.16 6.17 -2.88
N VAL A 142 -7.03 5.15 -2.06
CA VAL A 142 -7.88 5.00 -0.87
C VAL A 142 -7.63 6.13 0.13
N HIS A 143 -6.36 6.47 0.39
CA HIS A 143 -6.01 7.57 1.28
C HIS A 143 -6.52 8.92 0.75
N ALA A 144 -6.40 9.17 -0.57
CA ALA A 144 -6.92 10.39 -1.19
C ALA A 144 -8.44 10.50 -1.01
N GLU A 145 -9.19 9.40 -1.16
CA GLU A 145 -10.64 9.38 -0.92
C GLU A 145 -10.97 9.71 0.55
N LEU A 146 -10.23 9.14 1.50
CA LEU A 146 -10.43 9.44 2.93
C LEU A 146 -10.18 10.92 3.24
N CYS A 147 -9.09 11.47 2.73
CA CYS A 147 -8.77 12.90 2.87
C CYS A 147 -9.88 13.78 2.26
N PHE A 148 -10.35 13.42 1.06
CA PHE A 148 -11.44 14.15 0.40
C PHE A 148 -12.70 14.22 1.26
N ARG A 149 -13.08 13.14 1.94
CA ARG A 149 -14.26 13.09 2.81
C ARG A 149 -14.15 14.01 4.03
N THR A 150 -12.96 14.46 4.36
CA THR A 150 -12.70 15.42 5.42
C THR A 150 -12.40 16.84 4.91
N ASN A 151 -12.68 17.11 3.63
CA ASN A 151 -12.46 18.37 2.93
C ASN A 151 -10.98 18.77 2.82
N MET A 152 -10.08 17.79 2.79
CA MET A 152 -8.64 18.03 2.57
C MET A 152 -8.10 17.19 1.42
N SER A 153 -6.92 17.55 0.94
CA SER A 153 -6.12 16.79 0.01
C SER A 153 -4.64 16.91 0.35
N VAL A 154 -3.84 16.00 -0.15
CA VAL A 154 -2.38 16.13 -0.17
C VAL A 154 -1.96 16.57 -1.56
N ASN A 155 -1.23 17.67 -1.66
CA ASN A 155 -0.67 18.12 -2.93
C ASN A 155 0.58 17.31 -3.27
N TRP A 156 0.37 16.11 -3.82
CA TRP A 156 1.42 15.17 -4.17
C TRP A 156 2.41 15.72 -5.20
N MET A 157 1.97 16.60 -6.10
CA MET A 157 2.86 17.23 -7.10
C MET A 157 3.96 18.11 -6.48
N ARG A 158 3.80 18.54 -5.23
CA ARG A 158 4.81 19.29 -4.49
C ARG A 158 5.70 18.41 -3.62
N THR A 159 5.39 17.13 -3.50
CA THR A 159 6.19 16.19 -2.74
C THR A 159 7.39 15.69 -3.57
N SER A 160 8.33 15.04 -2.92
CA SER A 160 9.46 14.38 -3.58
C SER A 160 9.50 12.92 -3.18
N LYS A 161 9.74 12.03 -4.15
CA LYS A 161 9.67 10.56 -3.98
C LYS A 161 10.55 10.09 -2.82
N GLN A 162 11.85 10.41 -2.84
CA GLN A 162 12.77 9.91 -1.83
C GLN A 162 12.48 10.43 -0.42
N PRO A 163 12.29 11.74 -0.16
CA PRO A 163 11.89 12.22 1.16
C PRO A 163 10.56 11.64 1.67
N TYR A 164 9.59 11.38 0.75
CA TYR A 164 8.35 10.70 1.11
C TYR A 164 8.61 9.25 1.56
N LEU A 165 9.40 8.48 0.80
CA LEU A 165 9.73 7.10 1.14
C LEU A 165 10.53 7.00 2.45
N ASP A 166 11.44 7.94 2.69
CA ASP A 166 12.21 8.01 3.95
C ASP A 166 11.27 8.27 5.15
N ALA A 167 10.34 9.21 5.01
CA ALA A 167 9.35 9.52 6.04
C ALA A 167 8.38 8.34 6.27
N LEU A 168 7.93 7.69 5.19
CA LEU A 168 7.08 6.51 5.26
C LEU A 168 7.78 5.34 5.96
N THR A 169 9.05 5.10 5.64
CA THR A 169 9.87 4.06 6.28
C THR A 169 9.98 4.32 7.78
N LYS A 170 10.27 5.56 8.20
CA LYS A 170 10.33 5.95 9.61
C LYS A 170 8.98 5.80 10.30
N GLU A 171 7.88 6.16 9.63
CA GLU A 171 6.52 5.99 10.17
C GLU A 171 6.18 4.51 10.41
N ILE A 172 6.56 3.62 9.48
CA ILE A 172 6.39 2.18 9.67
C ILE A 172 7.22 1.69 10.87
N GLN A 173 8.45 2.16 11.02
CA GLN A 173 9.35 1.75 12.10
C GLN A 173 8.96 2.30 13.48
N ALA A 174 8.37 3.49 13.53
CA ALA A 174 7.98 4.18 14.77
C ALA A 174 6.65 4.95 14.57
N PRO A 175 5.50 4.24 14.50
CA PRO A 175 4.21 4.83 14.10
C PRO A 175 3.63 5.84 15.12
N ASN A 176 4.18 5.91 16.33
CA ASN A 176 3.77 6.89 17.32
C ASN A 176 4.50 8.24 17.21
N ASP A 177 5.57 8.31 16.41
CA ASP A 177 6.43 9.49 16.34
C ASP A 177 5.95 10.53 15.32
N GLY A 178 5.01 10.13 14.41
CA GLY A 178 4.38 11.04 13.44
C GLY A 178 5.34 11.56 12.37
N HIS A 179 6.32 10.77 11.95
CA HIS A 179 7.31 11.16 10.95
C HIS A 179 6.67 11.51 9.61
N LEU A 180 5.70 10.71 9.16
CA LEU A 180 5.00 10.97 7.91
C LEU A 180 3.97 12.09 8.05
N ASP A 181 3.35 12.24 9.23
CA ASP A 181 2.49 13.39 9.52
C ASP A 181 3.27 14.71 9.41
N ALA A 182 4.47 14.76 9.98
CA ALA A 182 5.36 15.93 9.90
C ALA A 182 5.77 16.23 8.45
N TYR A 183 6.06 15.19 7.67
CA TYR A 183 6.41 15.33 6.26
C TYR A 183 5.24 15.85 5.42
N LEU A 184 4.03 15.30 5.60
CA LEU A 184 2.86 15.66 4.80
C LEU A 184 2.29 17.03 5.14
N LYS A 185 2.48 17.52 6.36
CA LYS A 185 1.89 18.76 6.86
C LYS A 185 2.03 19.97 5.92
N PRO A 186 3.20 20.29 5.31
CA PRO A 186 3.33 21.41 4.38
C PRO A 186 2.64 21.20 3.03
N PHE A 187 2.17 20.00 2.74
CA PHE A 187 1.51 19.63 1.50
C PHE A 187 0.00 19.45 1.65
N ILE A 188 -0.54 19.57 2.87
CA ILE A 188 -1.98 19.57 3.10
C ILE A 188 -2.60 20.81 2.47
N ALA A 189 -3.67 20.60 1.72
CA ALA A 189 -4.39 21.62 0.99
C ALA A 189 -5.91 21.38 1.10
N PRO A 190 -6.75 22.37 0.79
CA PRO A 190 -8.18 22.15 0.61
C PRO A 190 -8.44 21.05 -0.42
N GLN A 191 -9.57 20.35 -0.27
CA GLN A 191 -9.93 19.29 -1.20
C GLN A 191 -9.98 19.79 -2.64
N ILE A 192 -9.48 18.98 -3.56
CA ILE A 192 -9.61 19.23 -5.01
C ILE A 192 -10.91 18.59 -5.51
N PRO A 193 -11.61 19.20 -6.48
CA PRO A 193 -12.79 18.59 -7.10
C PRO A 193 -12.49 17.22 -7.68
N ARG A 194 -13.43 16.26 -7.57
CA ARG A 194 -13.23 14.89 -8.08
C ARG A 194 -12.93 14.83 -9.57
N ASP A 195 -13.49 15.76 -10.35
CA ASP A 195 -13.26 15.83 -11.79
C ASP A 195 -11.77 16.07 -12.14
N ASN A 196 -10.99 16.59 -11.20
CA ASN A 196 -9.55 16.81 -11.37
C ASN A 196 -8.69 15.63 -10.90
N TRP A 197 -9.28 14.62 -10.29
CA TRP A 197 -8.52 13.51 -9.68
C TRP A 197 -7.81 12.66 -10.70
N LEU A 198 -8.51 12.32 -11.79
CA LEU A 198 -7.93 11.50 -12.86
C LEU A 198 -6.62 12.12 -13.36
N GLN A 199 -6.64 13.41 -13.69
CA GLN A 199 -5.46 14.13 -14.15
C GLN A 199 -4.40 14.21 -13.04
N SER A 200 -4.80 14.60 -11.82
CA SER A 200 -3.88 14.76 -10.69
C SER A 200 -3.14 13.48 -10.31
N VAL A 201 -3.78 12.32 -10.43
CA VAL A 201 -3.15 11.03 -10.14
C VAL A 201 -2.33 10.53 -11.35
N SER A 202 -2.83 10.69 -12.57
CA SER A 202 -2.13 10.24 -13.79
C SER A 202 -0.79 10.96 -13.99
N ASP A 203 -0.69 12.20 -13.53
CA ASP A 203 0.52 13.02 -13.69
C ASP A 203 1.53 12.85 -12.55
N LEU A 204 1.22 12.03 -11.53
CA LEU A 204 2.12 11.81 -10.40
C LEU A 204 3.36 11.01 -10.82
N PRO A 205 4.56 11.57 -10.63
CA PRO A 205 5.80 10.83 -10.94
C PRO A 205 6.01 9.67 -9.97
N GLY A 206 6.61 8.58 -10.47
CA GLY A 206 7.00 7.44 -9.65
C GLY A 206 5.89 6.45 -9.32
N LEU A 207 4.74 6.55 -10.00
CA LEU A 207 3.68 5.52 -9.96
C LEU A 207 3.91 4.39 -10.97
N ASP A 208 4.89 4.53 -11.85
CA ASP A 208 5.28 3.55 -12.87
C ASP A 208 6.00 2.32 -12.30
N GLY A 209 6.52 2.41 -11.08
CA GLY A 209 7.23 1.32 -10.41
C GLY A 209 8.62 1.00 -10.98
N ILE A 210 9.11 1.77 -11.97
CA ILE A 210 10.36 1.47 -12.70
C ILE A 210 11.58 1.52 -11.77
N ASP A 211 11.67 2.51 -10.89
CA ASP A 211 12.80 2.69 -9.95
C ASP A 211 12.52 2.14 -8.53
N ALA A 212 11.51 1.29 -8.39
CA ALA A 212 11.21 0.73 -7.07
C ALA A 212 12.25 -0.34 -6.70
N GLU A 213 12.83 -0.22 -5.49
CA GLU A 213 13.56 -1.35 -4.92
C GLU A 213 12.61 -2.55 -4.83
N SER A 214 13.09 -3.70 -5.26
CA SER A 214 12.30 -4.94 -5.20
C SER A 214 12.12 -5.40 -3.76
N ASP A 215 10.93 -5.82 -3.42
CA ASP A 215 10.67 -6.54 -2.20
C ASP A 215 11.43 -7.89 -2.21
N VAL A 216 11.68 -8.42 -1.03
CA VAL A 216 12.31 -9.74 -0.84
C VAL A 216 11.36 -10.58 -0.01
N SER A 217 11.09 -11.81 -0.47
CA SER A 217 10.33 -12.79 0.31
C SER A 217 11.25 -13.81 0.97
N ALA A 218 10.87 -14.25 2.17
CA ALA A 218 11.56 -15.30 2.91
C ALA A 218 10.55 -16.08 3.76
N GLY A 219 10.75 -17.41 3.89
CA GLY A 219 9.81 -18.24 4.64
C GLY A 219 9.92 -18.05 6.15
N TYR A 220 8.81 -17.92 6.85
CA TYR A 220 8.77 -17.96 8.32
C TYR A 220 9.12 -19.33 8.92
N SER A 221 9.24 -20.38 8.10
CA SER A 221 9.81 -21.66 8.52
C SER A 221 11.30 -21.57 8.84
N ASP A 222 11.99 -20.53 8.35
CA ASP A 222 13.37 -20.24 8.75
C ASP A 222 13.38 -19.55 10.11
N PRO A 223 14.00 -20.15 11.16
CA PRO A 223 14.08 -19.55 12.48
C PRO A 223 14.81 -18.19 12.50
N ALA A 224 15.76 -17.98 11.58
CA ALA A 224 16.48 -16.69 11.48
C ALA A 224 15.53 -15.58 11.04
N ILE A 225 14.71 -15.82 10.03
CA ILE A 225 13.69 -14.86 9.53
C ILE A 225 12.67 -14.55 10.61
N THR A 226 12.18 -15.57 11.31
CA THR A 226 11.24 -15.39 12.43
C THR A 226 11.86 -14.53 13.53
N LYS A 227 13.12 -14.78 13.89
CA LYS A 227 13.83 -13.98 14.89
C LYS A 227 14.01 -12.53 14.45
N GLU A 228 14.47 -12.30 13.21
CA GLU A 228 14.63 -10.93 12.67
C GLU A 228 13.30 -10.16 12.68
N TYR A 229 12.20 -10.81 12.26
CA TYR A 229 10.87 -10.20 12.30
C TYR A 229 10.43 -9.84 13.72
N GLN A 230 10.62 -10.76 14.69
CA GLN A 230 10.30 -10.49 16.09
C GLN A 230 11.13 -9.34 16.68
N GLU A 231 12.41 -9.24 16.30
CA GLU A 231 13.28 -8.13 16.72
C GLU A 231 12.85 -6.81 16.09
N PHE A 232 12.39 -6.84 14.83
CA PHE A 232 11.80 -5.68 14.15
C PHE A 232 10.54 -5.20 14.88
N GLU A 233 9.57 -6.10 15.17
CA GLU A 233 8.34 -5.76 15.89
C GLU A 233 8.61 -5.21 17.29
N ARG A 234 9.57 -5.81 18.01
CA ARG A 234 9.96 -5.32 19.33
C ARG A 234 10.53 -3.89 19.27
N ARG A 235 11.35 -3.57 18.24
CA ARG A 235 11.90 -2.22 18.05
C ARG A 235 10.83 -1.23 17.64
N ARG A 236 9.90 -1.66 16.79
CA ARG A 236 8.75 -0.87 16.36
C ARG A 236 7.89 -0.44 17.56
N GLY A 237 7.78 -1.26 18.60
CA GLY A 237 7.13 -0.91 19.86
C GLY A 237 5.64 -0.59 19.74
N TYR A 238 4.99 -0.99 18.64
CA TYR A 238 3.57 -0.76 18.40
C TYR A 238 2.83 -2.09 18.31
N GLN A 239 1.80 -2.25 19.11
CA GLN A 239 0.93 -3.43 19.06
C GLN A 239 -0.37 -3.09 18.36
N LEU A 240 -0.72 -3.88 17.35
CA LEU A 240 -2.01 -3.78 16.68
C LEU A 240 -3.14 -4.13 17.64
N ASP A 241 -4.21 -3.35 17.64
CA ASP A 241 -5.36 -3.58 18.53
C ASP A 241 -6.31 -4.63 17.97
N ASN A 242 -6.22 -5.85 18.48
CA ASN A 242 -7.07 -6.98 18.07
C ASN A 242 -8.59 -6.74 18.22
N LYS A 243 -9.01 -5.75 19.00
CA LYS A 243 -10.43 -5.40 19.17
C LYS A 243 -11.01 -4.66 17.98
N ARG A 244 -10.15 -4.20 17.05
CA ARG A 244 -10.53 -3.40 15.88
C ARG A 244 -10.67 -4.21 14.58
N ALA A 245 -10.48 -5.51 14.65
CA ALA A 245 -10.56 -6.41 13.48
C ALA A 245 -11.99 -6.87 13.11
N HIS A 246 -13.00 -6.36 13.83
CA HIS A 246 -14.41 -6.77 13.65
C HIS A 246 -15.27 -5.65 13.10
#